data_a7c418689d811c9f5d690d1208981322
#
_entry.id   a7c418689d811c9f5d690d1208981322
#
_cell.length_a   1.000
_cell.length_b   1.000
_cell.length_c   1.000
_cell.angle_alpha   90.00
_cell.angle_beta   90.00
_cell.angle_gamma   90.00
#
_symmetry.space_group_name_H-M   'P 1'
#
loop_
_entity.id
_entity.type
_entity.pdbx_description
1 polymer ?
#
loop_
_entity_poly.entity_id
_entity_poly.type
_entity_poly.pdbx_seq_one_letter_code
_entity_poly.pdbx_strand_id
1 'polypeptide(L)'
;MVTGIGTINPIGNNIEEYFRNLELGVSGAAPITNFDASNFKVRFACEVKNYDWSRYFDRKEVRKYDRFAQFALVAATEAVADAALGDDVNRRRCGVVWSSGVGGIETYFQECMDYAKGGELPRFSPFFVPKMIADLA
;
A
#
# COMPACT_ATOMS: atom_id res chain seq x y z
N MET A 1 8.79 -11.20 -21.26
CA MET A 1 10.02 -10.49 -20.82
C MET A 1 9.59 -9.43 -19.80
N VAL A 2 10.25 -9.35 -18.64
CA VAL A 2 10.05 -8.25 -17.68
C VAL A 2 10.82 -7.05 -18.19
N THR A 3 10.19 -5.89 -18.27
CA THR A 3 10.78 -4.66 -18.81
C THR A 3 10.92 -3.56 -17.79
N GLY A 4 10.20 -3.64 -16.66
CA GLY A 4 10.32 -2.70 -15.54
C GLY A 4 9.88 -3.32 -14.23
N ILE A 5 10.47 -2.85 -13.15
CA ILE A 5 10.21 -3.32 -11.80
C ILE A 5 9.98 -2.11 -10.88
N GLY A 6 9.03 -2.25 -9.96
CA GLY A 6 8.81 -1.28 -8.90
C GLY A 6 8.36 -1.99 -7.63
N THR A 7 8.69 -1.44 -6.47
CA THR A 7 8.39 -2.07 -5.19
C THR A 7 8.21 -1.06 -4.06
N ILE A 8 7.34 -1.41 -3.14
CA ILE A 8 7.34 -0.91 -1.75
C ILE A 8 7.26 -2.13 -0.84
N ASN A 9 8.22 -2.27 0.05
CA ASN A 9 8.29 -3.42 0.95
C ASN A 9 8.99 -3.04 2.29
N PRO A 10 9.02 -3.94 3.28
CA PRO A 10 9.58 -3.66 4.60
C PRO A 10 11.06 -3.26 4.66
N ILE A 11 11.83 -3.48 3.60
CA ILE A 11 13.26 -3.15 3.53
C ILE A 11 13.60 -2.13 2.43
N GLY A 12 12.59 -1.58 1.73
CA GLY A 12 12.82 -0.53 0.74
C GLY A 12 11.54 0.09 0.21
N ASN A 13 11.54 1.41 0.04
CA ASN A 13 10.43 2.18 -0.52
C ASN A 13 10.57 2.42 -2.03
N ASN A 14 11.59 1.84 -2.65
CA ASN A 14 11.85 1.79 -4.09
C ASN A 14 12.78 0.62 -4.39
N ILE A 15 12.98 0.33 -5.68
CA ILE A 15 13.77 -0.82 -6.14
C ILE A 15 15.26 -0.71 -5.74
N GLU A 16 15.84 0.48 -5.80
CA GLU A 16 17.25 0.72 -5.46
C GLU A 16 17.52 0.47 -3.96
N GLU A 17 16.68 1.03 -3.10
CA GLU A 17 16.76 0.82 -1.66
C GLU A 17 16.56 -0.65 -1.30
N TYR A 18 15.58 -1.30 -1.93
CA TYR A 18 15.30 -2.71 -1.75
C TYR A 18 16.51 -3.58 -2.09
N PHE A 19 17.11 -3.44 -3.26
CA PHE A 19 18.27 -4.23 -3.66
C PHE A 19 19.48 -4.00 -2.78
N ARG A 20 19.78 -2.75 -2.45
CA ARG A 20 20.87 -2.43 -1.53
C ARG A 20 20.70 -3.10 -0.17
N ASN A 21 19.50 -3.04 0.41
CA ASN A 21 19.21 -3.63 1.71
C ASN A 21 19.16 -5.17 1.64
N LEU A 22 18.74 -5.73 0.50
CA LEU A 22 18.78 -7.18 0.26
C LEU A 22 20.22 -7.69 0.24
N GLU A 23 21.12 -7.02 -0.49
CA GLU A 23 22.55 -7.37 -0.54
C GLU A 23 23.23 -7.27 0.84
N LEU A 24 22.83 -6.31 1.65
CA LEU A 24 23.31 -6.12 3.03
C LEU A 24 22.68 -7.11 4.03
N GLY A 25 21.73 -7.93 3.62
CA GLY A 25 21.02 -8.86 4.50
C GLY A 25 20.13 -8.16 5.55
N VAL A 26 19.62 -6.96 5.25
CA VAL A 26 18.76 -6.22 6.17
C VAL A 26 17.46 -6.95 6.41
N SER A 27 17.10 -7.17 7.66
CA SER A 27 15.81 -7.77 8.02
C SER A 27 14.69 -6.71 8.06
N GLY A 28 13.56 -7.02 7.42
CA GLY A 28 12.34 -6.21 7.53
C GLY A 28 11.58 -6.40 8.84
N ALA A 29 11.88 -7.47 9.60
CA ALA A 29 11.20 -7.80 10.84
C ALA A 29 11.52 -6.78 11.94
N ALA A 30 10.49 -6.29 12.62
CA ALA A 30 10.58 -5.36 13.74
C ALA A 30 9.37 -5.53 14.67
N PRO A 31 9.38 -5.01 15.90
CA PRO A 31 8.19 -4.94 16.72
C PRO A 31 7.04 -4.26 15.97
N ILE A 32 5.82 -4.78 16.15
CA ILE A 32 4.61 -4.22 15.55
C ILE A 32 4.37 -2.80 16.08
N THR A 33 4.12 -1.87 15.16
CA THR A 33 3.85 -0.46 15.48
C THR A 33 2.45 0.00 15.10
N ASN A 34 1.75 -0.70 14.23
CA ASN A 34 0.42 -0.31 13.76
C ASN A 34 -0.68 -0.49 14.81
N PHE A 35 -0.47 -1.35 15.81
CA PHE A 35 -1.40 -1.55 16.92
C PHE A 35 -0.67 -2.06 18.18
N ASP A 36 -1.35 -2.04 19.32
CA ASP A 36 -0.82 -2.62 20.56
C ASP A 36 -0.84 -4.16 20.50
N ALA A 37 0.34 -4.75 20.32
CA ALA A 37 0.54 -6.18 20.24
C ALA A 37 0.90 -6.85 21.59
N SER A 38 0.81 -6.13 22.73
CA SER A 38 1.26 -6.61 24.05
C SER A 38 0.58 -7.90 24.49
N ASN A 39 -0.69 -8.10 24.12
CA ASN A 39 -1.48 -9.28 24.43
C ASN A 39 -1.37 -10.43 23.43
N PHE A 40 -0.56 -10.26 22.36
CA PHE A 40 -0.37 -11.29 21.33
C PHE A 40 0.86 -12.13 21.61
N LYS A 41 0.82 -13.40 21.18
CA LYS A 41 1.97 -14.31 21.27
C LYS A 41 3.10 -13.88 20.33
N VAL A 42 2.73 -13.39 19.12
CA VAL A 42 3.67 -12.84 18.13
C VAL A 42 3.57 -11.31 18.19
N ARG A 43 4.71 -10.65 18.37
CA ARG A 43 4.80 -9.19 18.57
C ARG A 43 5.71 -8.50 17.55
N PHE A 44 6.06 -9.19 16.47
CA PHE A 44 6.86 -8.63 15.39
C PHE A 44 6.17 -8.87 14.05
N ALA A 45 6.43 -7.98 13.11
CA ALA A 45 5.95 -8.06 11.73
C ALA A 45 6.94 -7.38 10.78
N CYS A 46 6.76 -7.61 9.50
CA CYS A 46 7.48 -6.90 8.45
C CYS A 46 6.60 -5.75 7.93
N GLU A 47 6.59 -4.64 8.65
CA GLU A 47 5.85 -3.44 8.27
C GLU A 47 6.66 -2.57 7.30
N VAL A 48 6.01 -1.90 6.35
CA VAL A 48 6.64 -0.87 5.51
C VAL A 48 6.99 0.31 6.40
N LYS A 49 8.27 0.71 6.37
CA LYS A 49 8.84 1.75 7.23
C LYS A 49 9.08 3.03 6.44
N ASN A 50 9.01 4.17 7.13
CA ASN A 50 9.38 5.47 6.58
C ASN A 50 8.62 5.85 5.29
N TYR A 51 7.43 5.29 5.08
CA TYR A 51 6.61 5.64 3.94
C TYR A 51 6.03 7.04 4.11
N ASP A 52 6.39 7.91 3.19
CA ASP A 52 5.88 9.27 3.12
C ASP A 52 4.97 9.42 1.89
N TRP A 53 3.66 9.35 2.10
CA TRP A 53 2.66 9.49 1.05
C TRP A 53 2.72 10.84 0.32
N SER A 54 3.22 11.91 0.99
CA SER A 54 3.23 13.27 0.44
C SER A 54 4.17 13.42 -0.76
N ARG A 55 5.06 12.46 -0.97
CA ARG A 55 5.94 12.38 -2.15
C ARG A 55 5.21 11.95 -3.42
N TYR A 56 4.05 11.32 -3.28
CA TYR A 56 3.36 10.63 -4.37
C TYR A 56 1.94 11.15 -4.61
N PHE A 57 1.28 11.64 -3.56
CA PHE A 57 -0.12 12.03 -3.60
C PHE A 57 -0.34 13.40 -2.99
N ASP A 58 -1.33 14.12 -3.48
CA ASP A 58 -1.85 15.28 -2.78
C ASP A 58 -2.79 14.87 -1.63
N ARG A 59 -3.17 15.86 -0.78
CA ARG A 59 -4.04 15.62 0.39
C ARG A 59 -5.46 15.16 0.02
N LYS A 60 -5.93 15.46 -1.20
CA LYS A 60 -7.27 15.06 -1.65
C LYS A 60 -7.23 13.64 -2.19
N GLU A 61 -6.18 13.31 -2.92
CA GLU A 61 -5.98 11.98 -3.49
C GLU A 61 -5.75 10.92 -2.42
N VAL A 62 -4.85 11.16 -1.48
CA VAL A 62 -4.51 10.18 -0.43
C VAL A 62 -5.72 9.76 0.41
N ARG A 63 -6.73 10.63 0.54
CA ARG A 63 -7.96 10.30 1.26
C ARG A 63 -8.84 9.27 0.56
N LYS A 64 -8.65 9.07 -0.75
CA LYS A 64 -9.43 8.12 -1.55
C LYS A 64 -8.90 6.70 -1.47
N TYR A 65 -7.62 6.54 -1.12
CA TYR A 65 -6.90 5.27 -1.17
C TYR A 65 -6.57 4.76 0.24
N ASP A 66 -6.81 3.48 0.48
CA ASP A 66 -6.22 2.77 1.62
C ASP A 66 -4.71 2.55 1.36
N ARG A 67 -3.94 2.22 2.39
CA ARG A 67 -2.48 2.05 2.29
C ARG A 67 -2.07 1.02 1.24
N PHE A 68 -2.82 -0.09 1.12
CA PHE A 68 -2.51 -1.11 0.11
C PHE A 68 -2.59 -0.55 -1.31
N ALA A 69 -3.62 0.26 -1.61
CA ALA A 69 -3.79 0.90 -2.91
C ALA A 69 -2.71 1.97 -3.15
N GLN A 70 -2.32 2.72 -2.12
CA GLN A 70 -1.20 3.66 -2.22
C GLN A 70 0.10 2.94 -2.60
N PHE A 71 0.42 1.83 -1.93
CA PHE A 71 1.61 1.02 -2.23
C PHE A 71 1.59 0.48 -3.66
N ALA A 72 0.42 0.00 -4.10
CA ALA A 72 0.21 -0.46 -5.46
C ALA A 72 0.52 0.60 -6.50
N LEU A 73 -0.09 1.77 -6.34
CA LEU A 73 0.07 2.88 -7.27
C LEU A 73 1.52 3.37 -7.33
N VAL A 74 2.21 3.45 -6.19
CA VAL A 74 3.61 3.86 -6.16
C VAL A 74 4.50 2.83 -6.83
N ALA A 75 4.36 1.54 -6.49
CA ALA A 75 5.14 0.48 -7.12
C ALA A 75 4.86 0.37 -8.63
N ALA A 76 3.59 0.50 -9.05
CA ALA A 76 3.23 0.51 -10.47
C ALA A 76 3.82 1.71 -11.21
N THR A 77 3.82 2.90 -10.60
CA THR A 77 4.42 4.11 -11.19
C THR A 77 5.93 3.92 -11.39
N GLU A 78 6.63 3.39 -10.39
CA GLU A 78 8.05 3.08 -10.49
C GLU A 78 8.32 2.05 -11.62
N ALA A 79 7.54 0.95 -11.66
CA ALA A 79 7.69 -0.09 -12.68
C ALA A 79 7.45 0.44 -14.10
N VAL A 80 6.47 1.31 -14.30
CA VAL A 80 6.19 1.93 -15.62
C VAL A 80 7.31 2.88 -16.01
N ALA A 81 7.85 3.64 -15.07
CA ALA A 81 8.99 4.53 -15.32
C ALA A 81 10.25 3.74 -15.69
N ASP A 82 10.54 2.66 -14.94
CA ASP A 82 11.69 1.77 -15.20
C ASP A 82 11.56 1.03 -16.55
N ALA A 83 10.32 0.65 -16.93
CA ALA A 83 10.07 0.02 -18.23
C ALA A 83 10.37 0.91 -19.44
N ALA A 84 10.48 2.23 -19.25
CA ALA A 84 10.75 3.23 -20.29
C ALA A 84 9.87 3.02 -21.54
N LEU A 85 8.58 2.77 -21.35
CA LEU A 85 7.65 2.49 -22.44
C LEU A 85 7.57 3.68 -23.39
N GLY A 86 7.87 3.45 -24.67
CA GLY A 86 7.80 4.46 -25.71
C GLY A 86 6.35 4.84 -26.10
N ASP A 87 6.23 5.90 -26.89
CA ASP A 87 4.92 6.37 -27.38
C ASP A 87 4.26 5.41 -28.40
N ASP A 88 5.01 4.47 -28.92
CA ASP A 88 4.58 3.43 -29.86
C ASP A 88 3.80 2.28 -29.20
N VAL A 89 3.75 2.25 -27.88
CA VAL A 89 3.01 1.24 -27.12
C VAL A 89 1.51 1.36 -27.40
N ASN A 90 0.93 0.28 -27.95
CA ASN A 90 -0.49 0.22 -28.18
C ASN A 90 -1.25 0.04 -26.84
N ARG A 91 -1.68 1.13 -26.26
CA ARG A 91 -2.38 1.17 -24.97
C ARG A 91 -3.68 0.33 -24.93
N ARG A 92 -4.30 0.07 -26.09
CA ARG A 92 -5.49 -0.81 -26.18
C ARG A 92 -5.17 -2.30 -25.94
N ARG A 93 -3.88 -2.64 -26.04
CA ARG A 93 -3.38 -3.99 -25.74
C ARG A 93 -2.68 -4.09 -24.37
N CYS A 94 -2.68 -3.01 -23.60
CA CYS A 94 -2.19 -3.00 -22.23
C CYS A 94 -3.33 -3.39 -21.29
N GLY A 95 -3.02 -4.21 -20.30
CA GLY A 95 -3.91 -4.58 -19.24
C GLY A 95 -3.23 -4.45 -17.89
N VAL A 96 -4.02 -4.27 -16.84
CA VAL A 96 -3.53 -4.26 -15.46
C VAL A 96 -4.09 -5.48 -14.75
N VAL A 97 -3.24 -6.21 -14.07
CA VAL A 97 -3.64 -7.29 -13.15
C VAL A 97 -3.10 -6.90 -11.79
N TRP A 98 -4.01 -6.53 -10.93
CA TRP A 98 -3.71 -6.11 -9.57
C TRP A 98 -4.70 -6.74 -8.60
N SER A 99 -4.23 -7.13 -7.42
CA SER A 99 -5.12 -7.61 -6.35
C SER A 99 -4.42 -7.50 -4.99
N SER A 100 -5.23 -7.40 -3.95
CA SER A 100 -4.81 -7.52 -2.55
C SER A 100 -5.51 -8.72 -1.92
N GLY A 101 -4.87 -9.35 -0.91
CA GLY A 101 -5.46 -10.49 -0.22
C GLY A 101 -6.77 -10.17 0.51
N VAL A 102 -6.90 -8.96 1.06
CA VAL A 102 -8.07 -8.53 1.86
C VAL A 102 -8.58 -7.14 1.46
N GLY A 103 -7.78 -6.33 0.78
CA GLY A 103 -8.12 -4.92 0.52
C GLY A 103 -7.93 -4.05 1.76
N GLY A 104 -8.81 -3.05 1.94
CA GLY A 104 -8.72 -2.04 2.98
C GLY A 104 -9.20 -2.47 4.36
N ILE A 105 -8.63 -3.54 4.91
CA ILE A 105 -9.03 -4.07 6.22
C ILE A 105 -8.80 -3.09 7.37
N GLU A 106 -7.75 -2.27 7.29
CA GLU A 106 -7.46 -1.23 8.29
C GLU A 106 -8.57 -0.17 8.29
N THR A 107 -8.96 0.31 7.12
CA THR A 107 -10.10 1.23 6.95
C THR A 107 -11.37 0.62 7.49
N TYR A 108 -11.66 -0.66 7.16
CA TYR A 108 -12.85 -1.35 7.64
C TYR A 108 -12.89 -1.42 9.17
N PHE A 109 -11.80 -1.87 9.77
CA PHE A 109 -11.70 -2.00 11.24
C PHE A 109 -11.90 -0.64 11.92
N GLN A 110 -11.24 0.41 11.44
CA GLN A 110 -11.33 1.75 12.03
C GLN A 110 -12.75 2.31 11.94
N GLU A 111 -13.40 2.23 10.78
CA GLU A 111 -14.77 2.72 10.58
C GLU A 111 -15.78 1.95 11.46
N CYS A 112 -15.61 0.62 11.62
CA CYS A 112 -16.45 -0.18 12.52
C CYS A 112 -16.22 0.20 14.00
N MET A 113 -14.97 0.43 14.41
CA MET A 113 -14.65 0.84 15.77
C MET A 113 -15.19 2.23 16.08
N ASP A 114 -15.08 3.16 15.13
CA ASP A 114 -15.60 4.52 15.30
C ASP A 114 -17.13 4.54 15.37
N TYR A 115 -17.80 3.68 14.58
CA TYR A 115 -19.25 3.49 14.67
C TYR A 115 -19.66 2.97 16.06
N ALA A 116 -19.01 1.91 16.54
CA ALA A 116 -19.32 1.32 17.84
C ALA A 116 -19.05 2.30 19.01
N LYS A 117 -17.93 3.03 18.97
CA LYS A 117 -17.59 4.03 20.01
C LYS A 117 -18.44 5.29 19.91
N GLY A 118 -18.91 5.64 18.72
CA GLY A 118 -19.74 6.82 18.46
C GLY A 118 -21.20 6.68 18.82
N GLY A 119 -21.61 5.62 19.55
CA GLY A 119 -22.99 5.35 19.93
C GLY A 119 -23.86 4.91 18.75
N GLU A 120 -23.27 4.15 17.84
CA GLU A 120 -23.94 3.58 16.65
C GLU A 120 -24.51 4.62 15.68
N LEU A 121 -23.94 5.83 15.69
CA LEU A 121 -24.29 6.86 14.71
C LEU A 121 -23.55 6.60 13.39
N PRO A 122 -24.27 6.43 12.26
CA PRO A 122 -23.66 6.10 10.97
C PRO A 122 -22.96 7.34 10.36
N ARG A 123 -21.69 7.52 10.67
CA ARG A 123 -20.83 8.60 10.15
C ARG A 123 -19.67 8.04 9.33
N PHE A 124 -19.97 7.10 8.45
CA PHE A 124 -18.97 6.47 7.58
C PHE A 124 -18.41 7.46 6.56
N SER A 125 -17.12 7.31 6.25
CA SER A 125 -16.48 8.04 5.17
C SER A 125 -17.16 7.73 3.82
N PRO A 126 -17.41 8.72 2.94
CA PRO A 126 -17.87 8.44 1.57
C PRO A 126 -16.90 7.57 0.76
N PHE A 127 -15.64 7.49 1.19
CA PHE A 127 -14.62 6.62 0.59
C PHE A 127 -14.51 5.25 1.27
N PHE A 128 -15.38 4.93 2.22
CA PHE A 128 -15.33 3.66 2.98
C PHE A 128 -15.38 2.44 2.04
N VAL A 129 -16.43 2.36 1.22
CA VAL A 129 -16.58 1.22 0.29
C VAL A 129 -15.47 1.19 -0.75
N PRO A 130 -15.14 2.27 -1.48
CA PRO A 130 -14.00 2.27 -2.40
C PRO A 130 -12.69 1.80 -1.76
N LYS A 131 -12.37 2.24 -0.54
CA LYS A 131 -11.14 1.84 0.15
C LYS A 131 -11.08 0.36 0.52
N MET A 132 -12.22 -0.31 0.67
CA MET A 132 -12.27 -1.73 1.04
C MET A 132 -12.01 -2.67 -0.13
N ILE A 133 -12.36 -2.25 -1.35
CA ILE A 133 -12.33 -3.11 -2.53
C ILE A 133 -10.88 -3.45 -2.90
N ALA A 134 -10.57 -4.75 -2.96
CA ALA A 134 -9.21 -5.26 -3.08
C ALA A 134 -8.52 -4.95 -4.43
N ASP A 135 -9.28 -4.65 -5.47
CA ASP A 135 -8.82 -4.37 -6.83
C ASP A 135 -8.99 -2.90 -7.26
N LEU A 136 -9.17 -2.00 -6.30
CA LEU A 136 -9.38 -0.57 -6.54
C LEU A 136 -8.06 0.23 -6.63
N ALA A 137 -6.94 -0.37 -6.89
CA ALA A 137 -5.67 0.33 -7.05
C ALA A 137 -5.33 0.65 -8.51
#